data_010a803fe39b3fcc228437b91c0c0ed7
#
_entry.id   010a803fe39b3fcc228437b91c0c0ed7
#
_cell.length_a   1.000
_cell.length_b   1.000
_cell.length_c   1.000
_cell.angle_alpha   90.00
_cell.angle_beta   90.00
_cell.angle_gamma   90.00
#
_symmetry.space_group_name_H-M   'P 1'
#
loop_
_entity.id
_entity.type
_entity.pdbx_description
1 polymer ?
#
loop_
_entity_poly.entity_id
_entity_poly.type
_entity_poly.pdbx_seq_one_letter_code
_entity_poly.pdbx_strand_id
1 'polypeptide(L)' 'MNLSQLQYFRTLAKEEHYTRAAQILSITQPSLSHAIAQLEQELGTRLFEKKG' A
#
# COMPACT_ATOMS: atom_id res chain seq x y z
N MET A 1 7.28 -10.45 -2.59
CA MET A 1 6.04 -10.24 -1.83
C MET A 1 6.16 -10.93 -0.49
N ASN A 2 5.78 -10.24 0.58
CA ASN A 2 5.79 -10.82 1.91
C ASN A 2 4.48 -10.54 2.62
N LEU A 3 4.34 -11.09 3.82
CA LEU A 3 3.11 -10.98 4.58
C LEU A 3 2.75 -9.53 4.92
N SER A 4 3.76 -8.74 5.26
CA SER A 4 3.53 -7.32 5.55
C SER A 4 2.99 -6.57 4.34
N GLN A 5 3.53 -6.84 3.17
CA GLN A 5 3.06 -6.20 1.94
C GLN A 5 1.61 -6.58 1.64
N LEU A 6 1.25 -7.84 1.88
CA LEU A 6 -0.13 -8.29 1.71
C LEU A 6 -1.09 -7.58 2.67
N GLN A 7 -0.67 -7.40 3.92
CA GLN A 7 -1.46 -6.67 4.90
C GLN A 7 -1.64 -5.21 4.48
N TYR A 8 -0.57 -4.59 4.00
CA TYR A 8 -0.63 -3.21 3.52
C TYR A 8 -1.59 -3.07 2.35
N PHE A 9 -1.49 -4.01 1.41
CA PHE A 9 -2.37 -4.02 0.26
C PHE A 9 -3.85 -4.17 0.68
N ARG A 10 -4.14 -5.11 1.57
CA ARG A 10 -5.50 -5.34 2.03
C ARG A 10 -6.08 -4.12 2.74
N THR A 11 -5.29 -3.53 3.61
CA THR A 11 -5.72 -2.34 4.35
C THR A 11 -5.97 -1.18 3.41
N LEU A 12 -5.06 -0.96 2.46
CA LEU A 12 -5.22 0.12 1.50
C LEU A 12 -6.44 -0.10 0.60
N ALA A 13 -6.67 -1.33 0.17
CA ALA A 13 -7.83 -1.65 -0.66
C ALA A 13 -9.13 -1.40 0.09
N LYS A 14 -9.16 -1.70 1.38
CA LYS A 14 -10.34 -1.51 2.21
C LYS A 14 -10.61 -0.03 2.47
N GLU A 15 -9.56 0.71 2.82
CA GLU A 15 -9.71 2.12 3.22
C GLU A 15 -9.78 3.05 2.01
N GLU A 16 -9.20 2.67 0.90
CA GLU A 16 -9.13 3.47 -0.33
C GLU A 16 -8.51 4.84 -0.10
N HIS A 17 -7.63 4.94 0.90
CA HIS A 17 -7.00 6.20 1.28
C HIS A 17 -5.66 5.93 1.93
N TYR A 18 -4.57 6.43 1.33
CA TYR A 18 -3.22 6.13 1.80
C TYR A 18 -2.97 6.60 3.23
N THR A 19 -3.35 7.83 3.53
CA THR A 19 -3.11 8.40 4.86
C THR A 19 -3.82 7.59 5.94
N ARG A 20 -5.08 7.26 5.71
CA ARG A 20 -5.86 6.49 6.67
C ARG A 20 -5.30 5.08 6.83
N ALA A 21 -4.97 4.42 5.74
CA ALA A 21 -4.41 3.08 5.78
C ALA A 21 -3.09 3.07 6.55
N ALA A 22 -2.24 4.07 6.33
CA ALA A 22 -0.98 4.18 7.05
C ALA A 22 -1.20 4.35 8.55
N GLN A 23 -2.19 5.15 8.94
CA GLN A 23 -2.54 5.33 10.35
C GLN A 23 -2.98 4.02 10.99
N ILE A 24 -3.84 3.27 10.30
CA ILE A 24 -4.32 1.98 10.79
C ILE A 24 -3.15 1.02 10.97
N LEU A 25 -2.22 1.04 10.04
CA LEU A 25 -1.05 0.16 10.06
C LEU A 25 0.06 0.66 10.98
N SER A 26 -0.10 1.84 11.58
CA SER A 26 0.91 2.46 12.44
C SER A 26 2.23 2.71 11.72
N ILE A 27 2.16 3.09 10.47
CA ILE A 27 3.33 3.43 9.66
C ILE A 27 3.11 4.80 9.01
N THR A 28 4.18 5.34 8.45
CA THR A 28 4.07 6.61 7.72
C THR A 28 3.49 6.38 6.34
N GLN A 29 2.89 7.42 5.77
CA GLN A 29 2.33 7.34 4.44
C GLN A 29 3.40 7.05 3.38
N PRO A 30 4.60 7.68 3.43
CA PRO A 30 5.67 7.30 2.50
C PRO A 30 6.09 5.84 2.60
N SER A 31 6.10 5.28 3.81
CA SER A 31 6.44 3.87 3.99
C SER A 31 5.40 2.96 3.33
N LEU A 32 4.13 3.28 3.50
CA LEU A 32 3.06 2.52 2.86
C LEU A 32 3.16 2.63 1.34
N SER A 33 3.36 3.83 0.83
CA SER A 33 3.49 4.07 -0.60
C SER A 33 4.66 3.28 -1.19
N HIS A 34 5.78 3.24 -0.48
CA HIS A 34 6.96 2.50 -0.92
C HIS A 34 6.68 0.99 -0.97
N ALA A 35 6.03 0.47 0.06
CA ALA A 35 5.71 -0.96 0.13
C ALA A 35 4.77 -1.37 -1.00
N ILE A 36 3.78 -0.54 -1.30
CA ILE A 36 2.85 -0.82 -2.40
C ILE A 36 3.56 -0.76 -3.74
N ALA A 37 4.47 0.22 -3.92
CA ALA A 37 5.25 0.31 -5.15
C ALA A 37 6.11 -0.93 -5.38
N GLN A 38 6.72 -1.46 -4.33
CA GLN A 38 7.50 -2.70 -4.43
C GLN A 38 6.62 -3.88 -4.82
N LEU A 39 5.44 -3.97 -4.22
CA LEU A 39 4.50 -5.03 -4.55
C LEU A 39 4.07 -4.95 -6.01
N GLU A 40 3.76 -3.76 -6.48
CA GLU A 40 3.40 -3.54 -7.88
C GLU A 40 4.52 -3.98 -8.81
N GLN A 41 5.78 -3.67 -8.45
CA GLN A 41 6.93 -4.08 -9.23
C GLN A 41 7.05 -5.60 -9.33
N GLU A 42 6.86 -6.27 -8.21
CA GLU A 42 6.94 -7.73 -8.17
C GLU A 42 5.85 -8.39 -9.02
N LEU A 43 4.66 -7.82 -8.99
CA LEU A 43 3.54 -8.35 -9.76
C LEU A 43 3.54 -7.90 -11.22
N GLY A 44 4.35 -6.89 -11.54
CA GLY A 44 4.43 -6.36 -12.89
C GLY A 44 3.18 -5.60 -13.30
N THR A 45 2.41 -5.10 -12.34
CA THR A 45 1.18 -4.38 -12.66
C THR A 45 0.92 -3.33 -11.59
N ARG A 46 0.19 -2.29 -11.97
CA ARG A 46 -0.21 -1.24 -11.05
C ARG A 46 -1.50 -1.66 -10.35
N LEU A 47 -1.50 -1.63 -9.03
CA LEU A 47 -2.64 -2.05 -8.23
C LEU A 47 -3.57 -0.90 -7.88
N PHE A 48 -3.01 0.29 -7.70
CA PHE A 48 -3.77 1.48 -7.33
C PHE A 48 -3.33 2.66 -8.18
N GLU A 49 -4.28 3.51 -8.56
CA GLU A 49 -3.96 4.75 -9.23
C GLU A 49 -3.66 5.82 -8.19
N LYS A 50 -2.54 6.52 -8.38
CA LYS A 50 -2.25 7.70 -7.59
C LYS A 50 -3.00 8.88 -8.17
N LYS A 51 -4.00 9.32 -7.48
CA LYS A 51 -4.62 10.60 -7.80
C LYS A 51 -3.80 11.66 -7.10
N GLY A 52 -2.98 12.29 -7.86
CA GLY A 52 -2.02 13.27 -7.39
C GLY A 52 -2.62 14.51 -6.84
#